data_4297f62393be18b2b6ae945568e0ca11
#
_entry.id   4297f62393be18b2b6ae945568e0ca11
#
_cell.length_a   1.000
_cell.length_b   1.000
_cell.length_c   1.000
_cell.angle_alpha   90.00
_cell.angle_beta   90.00
_cell.angle_gamma   90.00
#
_symmetry.space_group_name_H-M   'P 1'
#
loop_
_entity.id
_entity.type
_entity.pdbx_description
1 polymer ?
#
loop_
_entity_poly.entity_id
_entity_poly.type
_entity_poly.pdbx_seq_one_letter_code
_entity_poly.pdbx_strand_id
1 'polypeptide(L)'
;MASSVSTPAASALAAARCKVFGGGRKDGMAGCRVGISRKNLGRVAMALAVDTSRFEGVPMAPPDPILGVSEAFKADTSDLKLNLGVGAYRTEELQPSVLNVVKKAENLMLEKGEFKEYLPIEGLAAFNKATADLLLGADNPVIKQGRVATLQSLSGTGSLRLAAAFIQRYFPDAKVLISSPTWGNHKNIFNDARVPWSEYRYYDPKTVGLDFEGMIADIQAAPEGSFVLLHGCAHNPTGIDPTPQQWERLADVIQEKNHMPFFDVAYQGFASGSLDEDAFSVRLFVERGLEVFVAQSYSKNLGLYAERIGAINVICSAPEVADRVKSQLKRLARPMYSNPPVHGAKIVANVVGDPTMFSEWKEEMAQMAGRIKNVRQKLYDSLSAKDQSGKDWSFILSQIGMFSYTGLNRNQSDNMTDKWHIYMTKDGRISLAGLNLAKCEYLADAIVDSFHNVN
;
A
#
# COMPACT_ATOMS: atom_id res chain seq x y z
N MET A 1 -18.29 -27.58 38.55
CA MET A 1 -19.74 -27.31 38.38
C MET A 1 -19.92 -26.85 36.96
N ALA A 2 -20.53 -27.70 36.16
CA ALA A 2 -20.77 -27.51 34.75
C ALA A 2 -22.01 -26.62 34.54
N SER A 3 -21.95 -25.71 33.60
CA SER A 3 -23.13 -25.05 33.04
C SER A 3 -23.07 -25.14 31.52
N SER A 4 -23.98 -25.95 31.03
CA SER A 4 -24.31 -26.17 29.63
C SER A 4 -25.03 -24.96 29.02
N VAL A 5 -24.65 -24.55 27.81
CA VAL A 5 -25.46 -23.68 26.95
C VAL A 5 -25.76 -24.43 25.65
N SER A 6 -27.04 -24.57 25.43
CA SER A 6 -27.72 -25.31 24.38
C SER A 6 -27.62 -24.63 23.00
N THR A 7 -27.35 -25.48 21.99
CA THR A 7 -27.57 -25.20 20.57
C THR A 7 -29.04 -25.30 20.20
N PRO A 8 -29.59 -24.47 19.29
CA PRO A 8 -30.90 -24.70 18.71
C PRO A 8 -30.83 -25.62 17.48
N ALA A 9 -31.86 -26.39 17.38
CA ALA A 9 -32.11 -27.52 16.54
C ALA A 9 -32.16 -27.24 15.04
N ALA A 10 -31.68 -28.21 14.29
CA ALA A 10 -31.91 -28.37 12.86
C ALA A 10 -33.39 -28.72 12.59
N SER A 11 -34.04 -28.00 11.69
CA SER A 11 -35.37 -28.35 11.21
C SER A 11 -35.30 -29.41 10.12
N ALA A 12 -36.10 -30.46 10.31
CA ALA A 12 -36.17 -31.64 9.48
C ALA A 12 -36.80 -31.36 8.10
N LEU A 13 -36.16 -31.84 7.03
CA LEU A 13 -36.78 -32.07 5.72
C LEU A 13 -37.75 -33.27 5.84
N ALA A 14 -39.04 -33.02 5.61
CA ALA A 14 -40.03 -34.09 5.44
C ALA A 14 -39.93 -34.64 4.02
N ALA A 15 -39.45 -35.89 3.90
CA ALA A 15 -39.49 -36.66 2.67
C ALA A 15 -40.90 -37.24 2.44
N ALA A 16 -41.59 -36.79 1.42
CA ALA A 16 -42.82 -37.43 0.95
C ALA A 16 -42.45 -38.73 0.23
N ARG A 17 -42.69 -39.87 0.90
CA ARG A 17 -42.64 -41.20 0.30
C ARG A 17 -43.96 -41.49 -0.39
N CYS A 18 -43.93 -41.64 -1.71
CA CYS A 18 -45.01 -42.20 -2.50
C CYS A 18 -45.01 -43.73 -2.31
N LYS A 19 -46.02 -44.29 -1.67
CA LYS A 19 -46.26 -45.74 -1.63
C LYS A 19 -47.00 -46.17 -2.88
N VAL A 20 -46.36 -47.03 -3.69
CA VAL A 20 -47.06 -47.80 -4.75
C VAL A 20 -47.65 -49.03 -4.08
N PHE A 21 -48.98 -49.16 -4.14
CA PHE A 21 -49.69 -50.44 -3.89
C PHE A 21 -50.15 -50.97 -5.23
N GLY A 22 -49.68 -52.13 -5.57
CA GLY A 22 -50.23 -52.95 -6.69
C GLY A 22 -51.32 -53.90 -6.20
N GLY A 23 -52.32 -54.12 -7.02
CA GLY A 23 -53.28 -55.23 -6.82
C GLY A 23 -54.64 -54.94 -7.43
N GLY A 24 -54.90 -55.38 -8.59
CA GLY A 24 -55.92 -56.17 -9.23
C GLY A 24 -57.40 -55.73 -9.26
N ARG A 25 -57.88 -55.72 -10.53
CA ARG A 25 -59.23 -56.06 -11.06
C ARG A 25 -60.31 -54.96 -11.18
N LYS A 26 -60.52 -54.65 -12.42
CA LYS A 26 -61.77 -54.57 -13.23
C LYS A 26 -62.95 -53.71 -12.70
N ASP A 27 -63.31 -52.85 -13.57
CA ASP A 27 -64.58 -52.40 -14.10
C ASP A 27 -64.99 -50.96 -13.87
N GLY A 28 -65.25 -50.28 -14.97
CA GLY A 28 -66.28 -49.26 -15.11
C GLY A 28 -65.91 -47.79 -15.04
N MET A 29 -65.73 -47.21 -16.20
CA MET A 29 -66.13 -45.87 -16.59
C MET A 29 -66.29 -44.76 -15.54
N ALA A 30 -65.39 -43.76 -15.57
CA ALA A 30 -65.72 -42.33 -15.75
C ALA A 30 -64.44 -41.52 -15.76
N GLY A 31 -64.08 -41.05 -16.95
CA GLY A 31 -62.90 -40.24 -17.11
C GLY A 31 -63.09 -38.82 -16.55
N CYS A 32 -62.41 -38.51 -15.48
CA CYS A 32 -62.13 -37.14 -15.07
C CYS A 32 -60.76 -36.70 -15.58
N ARG A 33 -60.70 -36.11 -16.80
CA ARG A 33 -59.49 -35.45 -17.30
C ARG A 33 -59.34 -34.13 -16.56
N VAL A 34 -58.50 -34.12 -15.51
CA VAL A 34 -57.99 -32.87 -14.98
C VAL A 34 -56.94 -32.37 -15.96
N GLY A 35 -57.35 -31.46 -16.82
CA GLY A 35 -56.48 -30.72 -17.71
C GLY A 35 -55.58 -29.77 -16.93
N ILE A 36 -54.38 -30.24 -16.56
CA ILE A 36 -53.35 -29.32 -16.03
C ILE A 36 -52.84 -28.51 -17.23
N SER A 37 -53.31 -27.25 -17.30
CA SER A 37 -52.88 -26.32 -18.35
C SER A 37 -51.35 -26.15 -18.27
N ARG A 38 -50.65 -26.44 -19.35
CA ARG A 38 -49.19 -26.22 -19.49
C ARG A 38 -48.75 -24.80 -19.16
N LYS A 39 -49.66 -23.82 -19.12
CA LYS A 39 -49.37 -22.43 -18.73
C LYS A 39 -49.08 -22.25 -17.22
N ASN A 40 -49.57 -23.15 -16.34
CA ASN A 40 -49.31 -23.04 -14.91
C ASN A 40 -48.02 -23.74 -14.49
N LEU A 41 -47.52 -24.74 -15.23
CA LEU A 41 -46.23 -25.37 -14.96
C LEU A 41 -45.06 -24.40 -15.23
N GLY A 42 -45.17 -23.55 -16.26
CA GLY A 42 -44.15 -22.53 -16.56
C GLY A 42 -44.07 -21.41 -15.48
N ARG A 43 -45.21 -21.06 -14.89
CA ARG A 43 -45.24 -20.05 -13.82
C ARG A 43 -44.73 -20.57 -12.47
N VAL A 44 -45.01 -21.83 -12.15
CA VAL A 44 -44.51 -22.46 -10.93
C VAL A 44 -42.99 -22.72 -11.01
N ALA A 45 -42.48 -23.11 -12.19
CA ALA A 45 -41.05 -23.27 -12.42
C ALA A 45 -40.29 -21.93 -12.39
N MET A 46 -40.91 -20.83 -12.83
CA MET A 46 -40.30 -19.50 -12.75
C MET A 46 -40.34 -18.93 -11.30
N ALA A 47 -41.36 -19.27 -10.49
CA ALA A 47 -41.45 -18.82 -9.11
C ALA A 47 -40.46 -19.55 -8.15
N LEU A 48 -40.05 -20.78 -8.50
CA LEU A 48 -39.07 -21.56 -7.75
C LEU A 48 -37.62 -21.28 -8.10
N ALA A 49 -37.37 -20.48 -9.15
CA ALA A 49 -36.01 -20.14 -9.63
C ALA A 49 -35.50 -18.80 -9.09
N VAL A 50 -36.26 -18.09 -8.23
CA VAL A 50 -35.96 -16.71 -7.82
C VAL A 50 -35.41 -16.58 -6.40
N ASP A 51 -35.40 -17.67 -5.60
CA ASP A 51 -35.12 -17.53 -4.15
C ASP A 51 -33.70 -17.79 -3.69
N THR A 52 -32.76 -18.14 -4.57
CA THR A 52 -31.35 -18.25 -4.18
C THR A 52 -30.47 -17.47 -5.15
N SER A 53 -29.91 -16.36 -4.68
CA SER A 53 -28.89 -15.60 -5.43
C SER A 53 -27.66 -16.46 -5.67
N ARG A 54 -27.14 -16.44 -6.90
CA ARG A 54 -25.84 -17.08 -7.21
C ARG A 54 -24.69 -16.47 -6.41
N PHE A 55 -24.91 -15.28 -5.82
CA PHE A 55 -23.96 -14.53 -5.00
C PHE A 55 -24.17 -14.69 -3.49
N GLU A 56 -25.14 -15.53 -3.05
CA GLU A 56 -25.46 -15.72 -1.63
C GLU A 56 -24.24 -16.17 -0.78
N GLY A 57 -23.35 -16.96 -1.37
CA GLY A 57 -22.10 -17.40 -0.75
C GLY A 57 -20.95 -16.39 -0.80
N VAL A 58 -21.15 -15.18 -1.39
CA VAL A 58 -20.10 -14.16 -1.44
C VAL A 58 -20.15 -13.34 -0.14
N PRO A 59 -19.12 -13.42 0.72
CA PRO A 59 -19.11 -12.67 1.97
C PRO A 59 -18.94 -11.17 1.71
N MET A 60 -19.52 -10.35 2.60
CA MET A 60 -19.23 -8.92 2.60
C MET A 60 -17.77 -8.69 2.98
N ALA A 61 -17.04 -7.90 2.20
CA ALA A 61 -15.67 -7.52 2.53
C ALA A 61 -15.66 -6.60 3.78
N PRO A 62 -14.64 -6.72 4.65
CA PRO A 62 -14.46 -5.77 5.73
C PRO A 62 -14.19 -4.35 5.17
N PRO A 63 -14.58 -3.30 5.89
CA PRO A 63 -14.21 -1.93 5.51
C PRO A 63 -12.68 -1.78 5.40
N ASP A 64 -12.25 -1.00 4.39
CA ASP A 64 -10.82 -0.68 4.28
C ASP A 64 -10.36 0.14 5.51
N PRO A 65 -9.27 -0.25 6.19
CA PRO A 65 -8.85 0.38 7.44
C PRO A 65 -8.37 1.83 7.29
N ILE A 66 -8.04 2.29 6.08
CA ILE A 66 -7.61 3.67 5.80
C ILE A 66 -8.75 4.49 5.19
N LEU A 67 -9.45 3.94 4.20
CA LEU A 67 -10.56 4.64 3.54
C LEU A 67 -11.77 4.78 4.47
N GLY A 68 -12.04 3.78 5.31
CA GLY A 68 -13.09 3.85 6.32
C GLY A 68 -12.87 4.98 7.35
N VAL A 69 -11.62 5.28 7.71
CA VAL A 69 -11.28 6.44 8.54
C VAL A 69 -11.68 7.76 7.86
N SER A 70 -11.46 7.86 6.54
CA SER A 70 -11.84 9.06 5.78
C SER A 70 -13.35 9.22 5.63
N GLU A 71 -14.09 8.13 5.52
CA GLU A 71 -15.56 8.15 5.48
C GLU A 71 -16.14 8.61 6.83
N ALA A 72 -15.64 8.07 7.93
CA ALA A 72 -16.00 8.49 9.27
C ALA A 72 -15.70 9.97 9.52
N PHE A 73 -14.51 10.45 9.13
CA PHE A 73 -14.14 11.87 9.19
C PHE A 73 -15.14 12.77 8.41
N LYS A 74 -15.54 12.36 7.22
CA LYS A 74 -16.48 13.13 6.39
C LYS A 74 -17.87 13.19 7.02
N ALA A 75 -18.30 12.11 7.68
CA ALA A 75 -19.60 12.03 8.35
C ALA A 75 -19.66 12.82 9.66
N ASP A 76 -18.54 13.09 10.30
CA ASP A 76 -18.44 13.88 11.52
C ASP A 76 -18.74 15.36 11.25
N THR A 77 -19.57 15.99 12.08
CA THR A 77 -19.97 17.40 11.99
C THR A 77 -19.18 18.33 12.92
N SER A 78 -18.25 17.79 13.71
CA SER A 78 -17.42 18.57 14.64
C SER A 78 -16.48 19.53 13.91
N ASP A 79 -16.41 20.78 14.36
CA ASP A 79 -15.44 21.77 13.86
C ASP A 79 -14.00 21.49 14.31
N LEU A 80 -13.83 20.62 15.30
CA LEU A 80 -12.51 20.24 15.83
C LEU A 80 -11.89 19.06 15.10
N LYS A 81 -12.64 18.39 14.23
CA LYS A 81 -12.19 17.17 13.57
C LYS A 81 -10.90 17.31 12.79
N LEU A 82 -10.01 16.32 12.90
CA LEU A 82 -8.77 16.20 12.16
C LEU A 82 -8.67 14.85 11.45
N ASN A 83 -8.26 14.85 10.18
CA ASN A 83 -7.97 13.61 9.45
C ASN A 83 -6.47 13.36 9.37
N LEU A 84 -5.97 12.52 10.25
CA LEU A 84 -4.58 12.07 10.30
C LEU A 84 -4.41 10.60 9.85
N GLY A 85 -5.48 9.97 9.32
CA GLY A 85 -5.43 8.59 8.80
C GLY A 85 -4.89 8.51 7.37
N VAL A 86 -5.11 9.54 6.54
CA VAL A 86 -4.76 9.53 5.13
C VAL A 86 -3.31 9.94 4.90
N GLY A 87 -2.56 9.13 4.17
CA GLY A 87 -1.21 9.43 3.72
C GLY A 87 -1.19 10.35 2.49
N ALA A 88 -1.71 11.56 2.60
CA ALA A 88 -1.67 12.58 1.56
C ALA A 88 -1.26 13.93 2.14
N TYR A 89 -0.42 14.67 1.40
CA TYR A 89 0.02 16.00 1.81
C TYR A 89 -1.14 17.00 1.81
N ARG A 90 -1.13 17.90 2.80
CA ARG A 90 -2.03 19.05 2.93
C ARG A 90 -1.21 20.32 3.12
N THR A 91 -1.76 21.44 2.66
CA THR A 91 -1.20 22.79 2.94
C THR A 91 -1.36 23.15 4.43
N GLU A 92 -0.86 24.32 4.84
CA GLU A 92 -1.06 24.80 6.21
C GLU A 92 -2.56 25.05 6.53
N GLU A 93 -3.37 25.31 5.49
CA GLU A 93 -4.83 25.43 5.58
C GLU A 93 -5.55 24.07 5.55
N LEU A 94 -4.82 22.97 5.62
CA LEU A 94 -5.30 21.57 5.55
C LEU A 94 -6.01 21.22 4.24
N GLN A 95 -5.68 21.92 3.15
CA GLN A 95 -6.26 21.70 1.83
C GLN A 95 -5.36 20.80 0.95
N PRO A 96 -5.94 20.02 0.02
CA PRO A 96 -5.17 19.37 -1.04
C PRO A 96 -4.38 20.40 -1.85
N SER A 97 -3.18 20.04 -2.28
CA SER A 97 -2.34 20.90 -3.10
C SER A 97 -1.85 20.17 -4.35
N VAL A 98 -1.84 20.87 -5.46
CA VAL A 98 -1.16 20.45 -6.70
C VAL A 98 0.10 21.30 -6.84
N LEU A 99 1.26 20.65 -7.00
CA LEU A 99 2.54 21.34 -7.18
C LEU A 99 2.50 22.27 -8.39
N ASN A 100 3.19 23.43 -8.30
CA ASN A 100 3.23 24.37 -9.41
C ASN A 100 3.93 23.77 -10.63
N VAL A 101 4.98 22.99 -10.41
CA VAL A 101 5.68 22.28 -11.48
C VAL A 101 4.76 21.28 -12.22
N VAL A 102 3.82 20.64 -11.52
CA VAL A 102 2.83 19.76 -12.14
C VAL A 102 1.89 20.58 -13.04
N LYS A 103 1.35 21.70 -12.54
CA LYS A 103 0.52 22.61 -13.36
C LYS A 103 1.24 23.11 -14.60
N LYS A 104 2.54 23.46 -14.49
CA LYS A 104 3.36 23.86 -15.64
C LYS A 104 3.49 22.72 -16.66
N ALA A 105 3.77 21.50 -16.20
CA ALA A 105 3.86 20.34 -17.07
C ALA A 105 2.54 20.04 -17.80
N GLU A 106 1.39 20.14 -17.10
CA GLU A 106 0.06 19.97 -17.69
C GLU A 106 -0.23 21.05 -18.75
N ASN A 107 0.06 22.31 -18.46
CA ASN A 107 -0.10 23.41 -19.44
C ASN A 107 0.77 23.18 -20.70
N LEU A 108 2.02 22.75 -20.51
CA LEU A 108 2.91 22.42 -21.63
C LEU A 108 2.35 21.29 -22.51
N MET A 109 1.72 20.28 -21.90
CA MET A 109 1.07 19.19 -22.64
C MET A 109 -0.14 19.67 -23.43
N LEU A 110 -0.93 20.60 -22.88
CA LEU A 110 -2.08 21.21 -23.57
C LEU A 110 -1.61 22.08 -24.75
N GLU A 111 -0.60 22.92 -24.55
CA GLU A 111 -0.02 23.77 -25.60
C GLU A 111 0.56 22.96 -26.76
N LYS A 112 1.18 21.82 -26.49
CA LYS A 112 1.70 20.90 -27.50
C LYS A 112 0.61 20.10 -28.23
N GLY A 113 -0.65 20.15 -27.78
CA GLY A 113 -1.75 19.38 -28.36
C GLY A 113 -1.52 17.88 -28.33
N GLU A 114 -0.99 17.35 -27.22
CA GLU A 114 -0.60 15.95 -27.13
C GLU A 114 -1.76 14.96 -27.20
N PHE A 115 -1.52 13.82 -27.86
CA PHE A 115 -2.52 12.78 -28.09
C PHE A 115 -2.80 11.91 -26.86
N LYS A 116 -3.99 11.27 -26.86
CA LYS A 116 -4.42 10.28 -25.85
C LYS A 116 -4.32 8.83 -26.38
N GLU A 117 -3.44 8.56 -27.33
CA GLU A 117 -3.25 7.25 -27.93
C GLU A 117 -2.66 6.26 -26.91
N TYR A 118 -2.88 4.98 -27.14
CA TYR A 118 -2.34 3.90 -26.29
C TYR A 118 -0.81 3.96 -26.23
N LEU A 119 -0.28 3.80 -25.02
CA LEU A 119 1.14 3.53 -24.81
C LEU A 119 1.51 2.09 -25.17
N PRO A 120 2.80 1.82 -25.46
CA PRO A 120 3.33 0.46 -25.38
C PRO A 120 3.05 -0.18 -24.00
N ILE A 121 3.06 -1.51 -23.93
CA ILE A 121 2.80 -2.25 -22.66
C ILE A 121 3.79 -1.84 -21.57
N GLU A 122 5.05 -1.60 -21.93
CA GLU A 122 6.09 -1.11 -21.01
C GLU A 122 5.93 0.34 -20.58
N GLY A 123 5.01 1.08 -21.19
CA GLY A 123 4.76 2.48 -20.88
C GLY A 123 5.54 3.47 -21.75
N LEU A 124 5.57 4.73 -21.33
CA LEU A 124 6.23 5.83 -22.02
C LEU A 124 7.76 5.72 -21.87
N ALA A 125 8.50 5.64 -22.97
CA ALA A 125 9.95 5.46 -22.95
C ALA A 125 10.67 6.60 -22.18
N ALA A 126 10.24 7.86 -22.39
CA ALA A 126 10.80 9.01 -21.68
C ALA A 126 10.56 8.93 -20.15
N PHE A 127 9.37 8.47 -19.74
CA PHE A 127 9.07 8.21 -18.33
C PHE A 127 9.95 7.09 -17.74
N ASN A 128 10.08 5.98 -18.42
CA ASN A 128 10.88 4.84 -17.96
C ASN A 128 12.35 5.23 -17.78
N LYS A 129 12.89 6.01 -18.73
CA LYS A 129 14.25 6.55 -18.61
C LYS A 129 14.38 7.49 -17.41
N ALA A 130 13.52 8.52 -17.34
CA ALA A 130 13.56 9.52 -16.27
C ALA A 130 13.44 8.86 -14.87
N THR A 131 12.59 7.84 -14.74
CA THR A 131 12.36 7.12 -13.49
C THR A 131 13.56 6.28 -13.06
N ALA A 132 14.22 5.57 -13.99
CA ALA A 132 15.44 4.81 -13.70
C ALA A 132 16.61 5.76 -13.36
N ASP A 133 16.78 6.84 -14.11
CA ASP A 133 17.82 7.85 -13.85
C ASP A 133 17.65 8.51 -12.48
N LEU A 134 16.41 8.84 -12.10
CA LEU A 134 16.12 9.45 -10.80
C LEU A 134 16.44 8.51 -9.63
N LEU A 135 16.09 7.23 -9.77
CA LEU A 135 16.30 6.23 -8.73
C LEU A 135 17.79 5.91 -8.54
N LEU A 136 18.47 5.63 -9.64
CA LEU A 136 19.81 5.04 -9.63
C LEU A 136 20.93 6.07 -9.84
N GLY A 137 20.59 7.24 -10.39
CA GLY A 137 21.54 8.19 -10.92
C GLY A 137 21.82 7.93 -12.41
N ALA A 138 21.70 8.96 -13.27
CA ALA A 138 21.84 8.83 -14.72
C ALA A 138 23.19 8.25 -15.18
N ASP A 139 24.22 8.47 -14.37
CA ASP A 139 25.59 7.99 -14.67
C ASP A 139 25.88 6.60 -14.12
N ASN A 140 24.92 5.98 -13.42
CA ASN A 140 25.12 4.66 -12.83
C ASN A 140 25.51 3.60 -13.89
N PRO A 141 26.54 2.78 -13.64
CA PRO A 141 26.99 1.75 -14.59
C PRO A 141 25.88 0.79 -15.03
N VAL A 142 24.95 0.42 -14.16
CA VAL A 142 23.88 -0.53 -14.52
C VAL A 142 22.92 0.04 -15.56
N ILE A 143 22.70 1.37 -15.58
CA ILE A 143 21.92 2.05 -16.62
C ILE A 143 22.69 2.05 -17.94
N LYS A 144 23.96 2.48 -17.91
CA LYS A 144 24.82 2.55 -19.10
C LYS A 144 25.03 1.19 -19.77
N GLN A 145 25.03 0.12 -18.97
CA GLN A 145 25.16 -1.25 -19.42
C GLN A 145 23.82 -1.88 -19.86
N GLY A 146 22.69 -1.19 -19.78
CA GLY A 146 21.37 -1.72 -20.15
C GLY A 146 20.86 -2.84 -19.22
N ARG A 147 21.31 -2.86 -17.96
CA ARG A 147 20.98 -3.90 -16.98
C ARG A 147 19.70 -3.62 -16.18
N VAL A 148 18.92 -2.61 -16.53
CA VAL A 148 17.71 -2.21 -15.82
C VAL A 148 16.47 -2.48 -16.67
N ALA A 149 15.62 -3.39 -16.21
CA ALA A 149 14.31 -3.61 -16.79
C ALA A 149 13.28 -2.67 -16.10
N THR A 150 12.95 -1.57 -16.74
CA THR A 150 11.94 -0.62 -16.25
C THR A 150 10.62 -0.78 -17.00
N LEU A 151 9.51 -0.85 -16.28
CA LEU A 151 8.15 -0.91 -16.81
C LEU A 151 7.25 0.06 -16.03
N GLN A 152 6.60 0.99 -16.74
CA GLN A 152 5.58 1.85 -16.15
C GLN A 152 4.42 1.01 -15.61
N SER A 153 3.91 1.37 -14.44
CA SER A 153 2.85 0.64 -13.74
C SER A 153 1.83 1.58 -13.09
N LEU A 154 0.78 0.97 -12.50
CA LEU A 154 -0.27 1.69 -11.79
C LEU A 154 0.21 2.09 -10.37
N SER A 155 1.17 3.02 -10.30
CA SER A 155 1.83 3.48 -9.07
C SER A 155 2.61 2.35 -8.36
N GLY A 156 3.02 2.57 -7.11
CA GLY A 156 3.69 1.56 -6.30
C GLY A 156 2.86 0.29 -6.12
N THR A 157 1.55 0.43 -5.89
CA THR A 157 0.65 -0.73 -5.75
C THR A 157 0.66 -1.63 -6.98
N GLY A 158 0.58 -1.04 -8.17
CA GLY A 158 0.65 -1.81 -9.43
C GLY A 158 2.03 -2.44 -9.65
N SER A 159 3.12 -1.75 -9.26
CA SER A 159 4.48 -2.28 -9.31
C SER A 159 4.64 -3.50 -8.39
N LEU A 160 4.19 -3.41 -7.15
CA LEU A 160 4.19 -4.51 -6.18
C LEU A 160 3.37 -5.70 -6.69
N ARG A 161 2.20 -5.44 -7.29
CA ARG A 161 1.34 -6.51 -7.83
C ARG A 161 1.98 -7.21 -9.03
N LEU A 162 2.65 -6.47 -9.91
CA LEU A 162 3.42 -7.03 -11.03
C LEU A 162 4.59 -7.87 -10.53
N ALA A 163 5.35 -7.36 -9.55
CA ALA A 163 6.44 -8.11 -8.92
C ALA A 163 5.92 -9.39 -8.27
N ALA A 164 4.82 -9.32 -7.51
CA ALA A 164 4.22 -10.49 -6.87
C ALA A 164 3.78 -11.55 -7.90
N ALA A 165 3.20 -11.13 -9.03
CA ALA A 165 2.86 -12.04 -10.13
C ALA A 165 4.09 -12.64 -10.82
N PHE A 166 5.18 -11.86 -10.92
CA PHE A 166 6.45 -12.33 -11.44
C PHE A 166 7.09 -13.37 -10.51
N ILE A 167 7.12 -13.09 -9.20
CA ILE A 167 7.62 -14.01 -8.16
C ILE A 167 6.82 -15.33 -8.21
N GLN A 168 5.50 -15.26 -8.16
CA GLN A 168 4.64 -16.44 -8.21
C GLN A 168 4.92 -17.34 -9.43
N ARG A 169 5.23 -16.70 -10.56
CA ARG A 169 5.41 -17.43 -11.83
C ARG A 169 6.80 -18.03 -12.00
N TYR A 170 7.83 -17.30 -11.59
CA TYR A 170 9.24 -17.67 -11.90
C TYR A 170 10.03 -18.12 -10.67
N PHE A 171 9.51 -17.89 -9.47
CA PHE A 171 10.08 -18.29 -8.19
C PHE A 171 9.01 -18.91 -7.29
N PRO A 172 8.32 -20.00 -7.75
CA PRO A 172 7.13 -20.53 -7.05
C PRO A 172 7.44 -21.05 -5.64
N ASP A 173 8.68 -21.44 -5.39
CA ASP A 173 9.14 -21.93 -4.08
C ASP A 173 9.69 -20.82 -3.18
N ALA A 174 9.84 -19.60 -3.70
CA ALA A 174 10.37 -18.48 -2.93
C ALA A 174 9.32 -17.93 -1.96
N LYS A 175 9.80 -17.51 -0.79
CA LYS A 175 9.01 -16.83 0.24
C LYS A 175 9.34 -15.35 0.24
N VAL A 176 8.35 -14.51 0.47
CA VAL A 176 8.56 -13.07 0.68
C VAL A 176 8.54 -12.77 2.17
N LEU A 177 9.59 -12.12 2.65
CA LEU A 177 9.70 -11.60 4.02
C LEU A 177 9.24 -10.15 4.02
N ILE A 178 8.32 -9.80 4.92
CA ILE A 178 7.77 -8.45 5.06
C ILE A 178 7.95 -7.96 6.51
N SER A 179 8.16 -6.65 6.69
CA SER A 179 8.35 -6.09 8.03
C SER A 179 7.09 -6.19 8.90
N SER A 180 7.28 -6.33 10.20
CA SER A 180 6.20 -6.27 11.20
C SER A 180 6.41 -5.06 12.12
N PRO A 181 5.53 -4.02 12.04
CA PRO A 181 4.44 -3.82 11.10
C PRO A 181 4.89 -3.45 9.68
N THR A 182 3.95 -3.42 8.75
CA THR A 182 4.15 -2.96 7.38
C THR A 182 2.90 -2.23 6.85
N TRP A 183 3.00 -1.61 5.69
CA TRP A 183 1.81 -1.11 4.98
C TRP A 183 0.85 -2.28 4.70
N GLY A 184 -0.37 -2.18 5.27
CA GLY A 184 -1.31 -3.31 5.31
C GLY A 184 -1.61 -3.96 3.95
N ASN A 185 -1.52 -3.18 2.86
CA ASN A 185 -1.80 -3.71 1.52
C ASN A 185 -0.70 -4.63 0.97
N HIS A 186 0.50 -4.64 1.54
CA HIS A 186 1.54 -5.63 1.18
C HIS A 186 1.02 -7.06 1.34
N LYS A 187 0.39 -7.35 2.48
CA LYS A 187 -0.19 -8.67 2.77
C LYS A 187 -1.25 -9.07 1.76
N ASN A 188 -2.17 -8.15 1.42
CA ASN A 188 -3.22 -8.39 0.45
C ASN A 188 -2.66 -8.66 -0.96
N ILE A 189 -1.64 -7.88 -1.38
CA ILE A 189 -0.99 -8.04 -2.69
C ILE A 189 -0.38 -9.44 -2.85
N PHE A 190 0.36 -9.93 -1.82
CA PHE A 190 0.98 -11.25 -1.88
C PHE A 190 -0.06 -12.38 -1.74
N ASN A 191 -1.08 -12.21 -0.88
CA ASN A 191 -2.19 -13.17 -0.76
C ASN A 191 -2.93 -13.34 -2.09
N ASP A 192 -3.31 -12.23 -2.74
CA ASP A 192 -4.03 -12.26 -4.01
C ASP A 192 -3.16 -12.76 -5.18
N ALA A 193 -1.85 -12.60 -5.06
CA ALA A 193 -0.89 -13.19 -5.99
C ALA A 193 -0.58 -14.66 -5.68
N ARG A 194 -1.04 -15.20 -4.54
CA ARG A 194 -0.73 -16.55 -4.06
C ARG A 194 0.76 -16.76 -3.83
N VAL A 195 1.46 -15.72 -3.39
CA VAL A 195 2.88 -15.78 -3.02
C VAL A 195 2.96 -15.99 -1.51
N PRO A 196 3.63 -17.05 -1.02
CA PRO A 196 3.81 -17.26 0.40
C PRO A 196 4.68 -16.16 1.01
N TRP A 197 4.27 -15.67 2.18
CA TRP A 197 5.02 -14.65 2.89
C TRP A 197 5.09 -14.95 4.39
N SER A 198 6.03 -14.31 5.07
CA SER A 198 6.11 -14.24 6.54
C SER A 198 6.65 -12.89 6.99
N GLU A 199 6.46 -12.59 8.25
CA GLU A 199 6.96 -11.36 8.83
C GLU A 199 8.36 -11.54 9.41
N TYR A 200 9.15 -10.46 9.39
CA TYR A 200 10.36 -10.29 10.19
C TYR A 200 10.16 -9.12 11.17
N ARG A 201 10.79 -9.21 12.33
CA ARG A 201 10.74 -8.15 13.35
C ARG A 201 11.34 -6.86 12.78
N TYR A 202 10.67 -5.76 13.04
CA TYR A 202 11.10 -4.44 12.57
C TYR A 202 10.98 -3.36 13.65
N TYR A 203 9.89 -3.39 14.43
CA TYR A 203 9.57 -2.36 15.40
C TYR A 203 9.61 -2.92 16.82
N ASP A 204 10.33 -2.19 17.70
CA ASP A 204 10.33 -2.46 19.14
C ASP A 204 9.40 -1.46 19.85
N PRO A 205 8.26 -1.90 20.39
CA PRO A 205 7.33 -1.02 21.10
C PRO A 205 7.88 -0.45 22.41
N LYS A 206 8.95 -1.02 22.98
CA LYS A 206 9.55 -0.53 24.24
C LYS A 206 10.39 0.70 24.00
N THR A 207 11.15 0.73 22.93
CA THR A 207 12.01 1.84 22.54
C THR A 207 11.34 2.79 21.55
N VAL A 208 10.17 2.42 21.00
CA VAL A 208 9.51 3.09 19.88
C VAL A 208 10.48 3.26 18.70
N GLY A 209 11.34 2.26 18.52
CA GLY A 209 12.47 2.27 17.60
C GLY A 209 12.53 1.04 16.68
N LEU A 210 13.65 0.92 15.97
CA LEU A 210 13.95 -0.24 15.11
C LEU A 210 14.47 -1.41 15.96
N ASP A 211 13.83 -2.57 15.89
CA ASP A 211 14.40 -3.84 16.37
C ASP A 211 15.38 -4.40 15.33
N PHE A 212 16.51 -3.75 15.19
CA PHE A 212 17.47 -4.10 14.13
C PHE A 212 18.06 -5.50 14.31
N GLU A 213 18.41 -5.89 15.54
CA GLU A 213 18.96 -7.24 15.79
C GLU A 213 17.91 -8.33 15.56
N GLY A 214 16.66 -8.07 15.93
CA GLY A 214 15.54 -8.94 15.60
C GLY A 214 15.30 -9.07 14.10
N MET A 215 15.36 -7.96 13.38
CA MET A 215 15.27 -7.91 11.92
C MET A 215 16.35 -8.78 11.26
N ILE A 216 17.60 -8.57 11.64
CA ILE A 216 18.74 -9.34 11.09
C ILE A 216 18.60 -10.83 11.39
N ALA A 217 18.26 -11.17 12.64
CA ALA A 217 18.12 -12.58 13.04
C ALA A 217 17.02 -13.31 12.25
N ASP A 218 15.88 -12.65 12.03
CA ASP A 218 14.75 -13.24 11.29
C ASP A 218 15.07 -13.39 9.80
N ILE A 219 15.72 -12.40 9.18
CA ILE A 219 16.12 -12.46 7.77
C ILE A 219 17.21 -13.53 7.58
N GLN A 220 18.18 -13.63 8.50
CA GLN A 220 19.22 -14.65 8.46
C GLN A 220 18.68 -16.07 8.64
N ALA A 221 17.62 -16.24 9.46
CA ALA A 221 16.99 -17.53 9.70
C ALA A 221 16.08 -17.99 8.54
N ALA A 222 15.70 -17.08 7.64
CA ALA A 222 14.81 -17.39 6.53
C ALA A 222 15.45 -18.37 5.53
N PRO A 223 14.63 -19.12 4.74
CA PRO A 223 15.12 -19.96 3.68
C PRO A 223 15.99 -19.17 2.67
N GLU A 224 17.10 -19.74 2.26
CA GLU A 224 17.97 -19.16 1.23
C GLU A 224 17.16 -18.81 -0.04
N GLY A 225 17.50 -17.70 -0.70
CA GLY A 225 16.81 -17.25 -1.91
C GLY A 225 15.44 -16.61 -1.66
N SER A 226 15.07 -16.33 -0.41
CA SER A 226 13.84 -15.59 -0.11
C SER A 226 13.91 -14.17 -0.67
N PHE A 227 12.73 -13.61 -0.99
CA PHE A 227 12.61 -12.18 -1.28
C PHE A 227 12.44 -11.40 0.03
N VAL A 228 13.18 -10.31 0.20
CA VAL A 228 13.07 -9.44 1.38
C VAL A 228 12.49 -8.11 0.95
N LEU A 229 11.23 -7.86 1.34
CA LEU A 229 10.57 -6.57 1.06
C LEU A 229 11.04 -5.54 2.07
N LEU A 230 11.66 -4.48 1.55
CA LEU A 230 12.25 -3.38 2.29
C LEU A 230 11.60 -2.06 1.87
N HIS A 231 11.37 -1.15 2.80
CA HIS A 231 11.00 0.21 2.46
C HIS A 231 12.28 1.00 2.18
N GLY A 232 12.40 1.63 1.01
CA GLY A 232 13.62 2.31 0.61
C GLY A 232 13.95 3.53 1.49
N CYS A 233 12.92 4.23 1.94
CA CYS A 233 12.98 5.32 2.93
C CYS A 233 11.59 5.57 3.53
N ALA A 234 11.54 6.23 4.69
CA ALA A 234 10.31 6.60 5.40
C ALA A 234 9.35 5.43 5.58
N HIS A 235 9.79 4.41 6.30
CA HIS A 235 9.05 3.18 6.53
C HIS A 235 7.60 3.42 6.96
N ASN A 236 6.66 2.84 6.26
CA ASN A 236 5.23 2.92 6.56
C ASN A 236 4.77 1.63 7.32
N PRO A 237 4.32 1.70 8.58
CA PRO A 237 3.76 2.87 9.26
C PRO A 237 4.69 3.62 10.22
N THR A 238 5.90 3.13 10.50
CA THR A 238 6.67 3.56 11.67
C THR A 238 7.42 4.89 11.50
N GLY A 239 7.78 5.26 10.27
CA GLY A 239 8.67 6.39 10.01
C GLY A 239 10.11 6.15 10.47
N ILE A 240 10.49 4.93 10.83
CA ILE A 240 11.81 4.58 11.36
C ILE A 240 12.57 3.82 10.29
N ASP A 241 13.73 4.32 9.90
CA ASP A 241 14.58 3.69 8.89
C ASP A 241 15.89 3.21 9.51
N PRO A 242 16.52 2.17 8.96
CA PRO A 242 17.87 1.76 9.32
C PRO A 242 18.88 2.88 9.06
N THR A 243 19.89 3.00 9.91
CA THR A 243 21.04 3.89 9.67
C THR A 243 21.88 3.40 8.48
N PRO A 244 22.76 4.24 7.89
CA PRO A 244 23.65 3.79 6.82
C PRO A 244 24.45 2.54 7.19
N GLN A 245 24.96 2.44 8.41
CA GLN A 245 25.70 1.28 8.88
C GLN A 245 24.83 0.03 9.04
N GLN A 246 23.56 0.23 9.43
CA GLN A 246 22.60 -0.88 9.49
C GLN A 246 22.20 -1.35 8.10
N TRP A 247 22.07 -0.44 7.11
CA TRP A 247 21.85 -0.82 5.71
C TRP A 247 23.01 -1.64 5.14
N GLU A 248 24.26 -1.26 5.46
CA GLU A 248 25.45 -2.03 5.09
C GLU A 248 25.41 -3.47 5.64
N ARG A 249 25.14 -3.61 6.94
CA ARG A 249 25.03 -4.93 7.58
C ARG A 249 23.85 -5.74 7.04
N LEU A 250 22.74 -5.11 6.73
CA LEU A 250 21.59 -5.78 6.11
C LEU A 250 21.94 -6.29 4.71
N ALA A 251 22.67 -5.51 3.93
CA ALA A 251 23.15 -5.93 2.61
C ALA A 251 24.10 -7.14 2.69
N ASP A 252 24.98 -7.18 3.72
CA ASP A 252 25.85 -8.35 3.98
C ASP A 252 25.03 -9.62 4.19
N VAL A 253 24.00 -9.57 5.05
CA VAL A 253 23.14 -10.73 5.34
C VAL A 253 22.33 -11.15 4.11
N ILE A 254 21.81 -10.20 3.35
CA ILE A 254 21.06 -10.49 2.12
C ILE A 254 21.94 -11.15 1.09
N GLN A 255 23.19 -10.70 0.95
CA GLN A 255 24.18 -11.30 0.04
C GLN A 255 24.60 -12.69 0.51
N GLU A 256 24.91 -12.88 1.79
CA GLU A 256 25.32 -14.16 2.39
C GLU A 256 24.23 -15.23 2.21
N LYS A 257 22.96 -14.85 2.38
CA LYS A 257 21.80 -15.75 2.27
C LYS A 257 21.26 -15.86 0.85
N ASN A 258 21.91 -15.24 -0.14
CA ASN A 258 21.44 -15.20 -1.52
C ASN A 258 19.97 -14.75 -1.63
N HIS A 259 19.54 -13.85 -0.74
CA HIS A 259 18.20 -13.28 -0.78
C HIS A 259 18.06 -12.26 -1.90
N MET A 260 16.85 -12.11 -2.41
CA MET A 260 16.50 -11.09 -3.40
C MET A 260 15.93 -9.85 -2.69
N PRO A 261 16.66 -8.72 -2.65
CA PRO A 261 16.11 -7.48 -2.11
C PRO A 261 15.01 -6.94 -3.01
N PHE A 262 13.90 -6.56 -2.38
CA PHE A 262 12.75 -5.97 -3.05
C PHE A 262 12.36 -4.68 -2.33
N PHE A 263 12.62 -3.53 -2.94
CA PHE A 263 12.35 -2.23 -2.35
C PHE A 263 10.98 -1.68 -2.76
N ASP A 264 10.23 -1.16 -1.77
CA ASP A 264 9.10 -0.25 -1.98
C ASP A 264 9.59 1.18 -1.76
N VAL A 265 9.55 2.00 -2.82
CA VAL A 265 10.03 3.39 -2.84
C VAL A 265 8.87 4.33 -3.14
N ALA A 266 8.15 4.72 -2.09
CA ALA A 266 7.00 5.60 -2.19
C ALA A 266 7.31 7.06 -1.82
N TYR A 267 8.45 7.32 -1.16
CA TYR A 267 8.73 8.60 -0.50
C TYR A 267 10.07 9.23 -0.89
N GLN A 268 10.69 8.81 -1.99
CA GLN A 268 11.95 9.38 -2.46
C GLN A 268 11.85 10.90 -2.65
N GLY A 269 12.72 11.65 -1.98
CA GLY A 269 12.74 13.10 -1.91
C GLY A 269 11.77 13.69 -0.88
N PHE A 270 10.77 12.96 -0.46
CA PHE A 270 9.77 13.42 0.50
C PHE A 270 10.13 13.07 1.96
N ALA A 271 11.02 12.11 2.17
CA ALA A 271 11.46 11.70 3.49
C ALA A 271 12.47 12.71 4.08
N SER A 272 13.62 12.88 3.44
CA SER A 272 14.68 13.82 3.87
C SER A 272 14.51 15.23 3.30
N GLY A 273 13.91 15.37 2.13
CA GLY A 273 13.91 16.55 1.27
C GLY A 273 14.96 16.45 0.15
N SER A 274 15.71 15.35 0.08
CA SER A 274 16.74 15.07 -0.92
C SER A 274 16.43 13.77 -1.68
N LEU A 275 16.38 13.86 -3.01
CA LEU A 275 16.17 12.67 -3.86
C LEU A 275 17.32 11.66 -3.74
N ASP A 276 18.55 12.15 -3.56
CA ASP A 276 19.74 11.31 -3.51
C ASP A 276 19.90 10.64 -2.15
N GLU A 277 19.66 11.36 -1.05
CA GLU A 277 19.69 10.77 0.30
C GLU A 277 18.63 9.67 0.44
N ASP A 278 17.42 9.90 -0.07
CA ASP A 278 16.33 8.94 0.03
C ASP A 278 16.48 7.71 -0.90
N ALA A 279 17.40 7.78 -1.88
CA ALA A 279 17.74 6.66 -2.75
C ALA A 279 18.94 5.84 -2.22
N PHE A 280 19.58 6.24 -1.13
CA PHE A 280 20.79 5.64 -0.59
C PHE A 280 20.69 4.11 -0.44
N SER A 281 19.62 3.64 0.20
CA SER A 281 19.43 2.20 0.44
C SER A 281 19.43 1.37 -0.83
N VAL A 282 18.69 1.79 -1.86
CA VAL A 282 18.61 1.10 -3.15
C VAL A 282 19.98 1.14 -3.86
N ARG A 283 20.60 2.33 -3.90
CA ARG A 283 21.91 2.51 -4.59
C ARG A 283 23.00 1.68 -3.95
N LEU A 284 23.03 1.60 -2.62
CA LEU A 284 23.98 0.75 -1.89
C LEU A 284 23.91 -0.72 -2.35
N PHE A 285 22.69 -1.29 -2.44
CA PHE A 285 22.53 -2.68 -2.86
C PHE A 285 22.94 -2.91 -4.32
N VAL A 286 22.65 -1.95 -5.18
CA VAL A 286 23.06 -1.98 -6.58
C VAL A 286 24.59 -1.84 -6.74
N GLU A 287 25.24 -0.97 -5.96
CA GLU A 287 26.70 -0.79 -5.94
C GLU A 287 27.42 -2.03 -5.44
N ARG A 288 26.82 -2.79 -4.54
CA ARG A 288 27.30 -4.10 -4.10
C ARG A 288 27.13 -5.23 -5.13
N GLY A 289 26.56 -4.91 -6.29
CA GLY A 289 26.36 -5.87 -7.40
C GLY A 289 25.17 -6.81 -7.23
N LEU A 290 24.27 -6.54 -6.29
CA LEU A 290 23.06 -7.34 -6.09
C LEU A 290 22.04 -7.08 -7.22
N GLU A 291 21.31 -8.12 -7.60
CA GLU A 291 20.08 -7.97 -8.37
C GLU A 291 18.97 -7.46 -7.44
N VAL A 292 18.16 -6.51 -7.89
CA VAL A 292 17.21 -5.78 -7.02
C VAL A 292 15.89 -5.58 -7.73
N PHE A 293 14.78 -5.83 -7.02
CA PHE A 293 13.45 -5.36 -7.43
C PHE A 293 13.12 -4.04 -6.74
N VAL A 294 12.56 -3.09 -7.49
CA VAL A 294 12.11 -1.81 -6.93
C VAL A 294 10.72 -1.45 -7.44
N ALA A 295 9.77 -1.32 -6.53
CA ALA A 295 8.46 -0.71 -6.78
C ALA A 295 8.54 0.79 -6.46
N GLN A 296 8.43 1.66 -7.47
CA GLN A 296 8.59 3.10 -7.35
C GLN A 296 7.27 3.83 -7.59
N SER A 297 6.99 4.87 -6.83
CA SER A 297 5.74 5.65 -6.90
C SER A 297 5.99 7.14 -6.94
N TYR A 298 5.19 7.85 -7.75
CA TYR A 298 5.12 9.32 -7.79
C TYR A 298 3.88 9.88 -7.09
N SER A 299 3.15 9.06 -6.34
CA SER A 299 1.95 9.50 -5.63
C SER A 299 2.24 10.60 -4.61
N LYS A 300 3.39 10.53 -3.91
CA LYS A 300 3.71 11.45 -2.82
C LYS A 300 4.59 12.61 -3.27
N ASN A 301 5.73 12.32 -3.86
CA ASN A 301 6.76 13.30 -4.19
C ASN A 301 6.38 14.27 -5.33
N LEU A 302 5.42 13.91 -6.18
CA LEU A 302 4.79 14.82 -7.15
C LEU A 302 3.30 15.09 -6.85
N GLY A 303 2.76 14.55 -5.76
CA GLY A 303 1.35 14.72 -5.42
C GLY A 303 0.38 14.10 -6.43
N LEU A 304 0.83 13.15 -7.25
CA LEU A 304 0.06 12.51 -8.34
C LEU A 304 -0.75 11.30 -7.86
N TYR A 305 -1.46 11.45 -6.72
CA TYR A 305 -2.17 10.36 -6.05
C TYR A 305 -3.19 9.66 -6.96
N ALA A 306 -3.98 10.46 -7.69
CA ALA A 306 -5.07 9.97 -8.55
C ALA A 306 -4.59 9.55 -9.94
N GLU A 307 -3.41 9.98 -10.38
CA GLU A 307 -2.87 9.67 -11.71
C GLU A 307 -2.37 8.23 -11.82
N ARG A 308 -2.20 7.54 -10.69
CA ARG A 308 -1.73 6.14 -10.63
C ARG A 308 -0.46 5.93 -11.42
N ILE A 309 0.59 6.72 -11.13
CA ILE A 309 1.86 6.70 -11.85
C ILE A 309 3.01 6.20 -10.99
N GLY A 310 3.77 5.26 -11.52
CA GLY A 310 4.92 4.63 -10.93
C GLY A 310 5.57 3.64 -11.88
N ALA A 311 6.57 2.92 -11.40
CA ALA A 311 7.28 1.92 -12.20
C ALA A 311 7.78 0.76 -11.35
N ILE A 312 7.86 -0.41 -11.96
CA ILE A 312 8.72 -1.48 -11.48
C ILE A 312 10.07 -1.40 -12.19
N ASN A 313 11.15 -1.41 -11.41
CA ASN A 313 12.50 -1.53 -11.91
C ASN A 313 13.10 -2.84 -11.42
N VAL A 314 13.74 -3.59 -12.31
CA VAL A 314 14.48 -4.80 -11.93
C VAL A 314 15.91 -4.62 -12.43
N ILE A 315 16.83 -4.53 -11.51
CA ILE A 315 18.28 -4.46 -11.78
C ILE A 315 18.79 -5.89 -11.91
N CYS A 316 19.39 -6.18 -13.05
CA CYS A 316 19.78 -7.52 -13.45
C CYS A 316 21.30 -7.64 -13.57
N SER A 317 21.79 -8.88 -13.61
CA SER A 317 23.22 -9.22 -13.75
C SER A 317 23.79 -8.88 -15.15
N ALA A 318 22.95 -8.90 -16.20
CA ALA A 318 23.35 -8.65 -17.58
C ALA A 318 22.20 -8.03 -18.40
N PRO A 319 22.48 -7.31 -19.51
CA PRO A 319 21.47 -6.70 -20.37
C PRO A 319 20.49 -7.73 -20.96
N GLU A 320 20.97 -8.91 -21.36
CA GLU A 320 20.11 -9.98 -21.90
C GLU A 320 19.15 -10.54 -20.85
N VAL A 321 19.53 -10.50 -19.56
CA VAL A 321 18.67 -10.86 -18.44
C VAL A 321 17.60 -9.79 -18.26
N ALA A 322 17.98 -8.51 -18.31
CA ALA A 322 17.04 -7.38 -18.22
C ALA A 322 15.99 -7.43 -19.35
N ASP A 323 16.40 -7.74 -20.57
CA ASP A 323 15.48 -7.89 -21.70
C ASP A 323 14.48 -9.04 -21.50
N ARG A 324 14.95 -10.19 -20.99
CA ARG A 324 14.07 -11.32 -20.65
C ARG A 324 13.06 -10.95 -19.53
N VAL A 325 13.55 -10.34 -18.46
CA VAL A 325 12.71 -9.89 -17.33
C VAL A 325 11.67 -8.89 -17.83
N LYS A 326 12.07 -7.87 -18.60
CA LYS A 326 11.17 -6.87 -19.18
C LYS A 326 10.12 -7.52 -20.06
N SER A 327 10.49 -8.48 -20.89
CA SER A 327 9.53 -9.19 -21.77
C SER A 327 8.47 -9.93 -20.96
N GLN A 328 8.84 -10.54 -19.84
CA GLN A 328 7.90 -11.27 -19.00
C GLN A 328 7.03 -10.35 -18.14
N LEU A 329 7.57 -9.23 -17.67
CA LEU A 329 6.76 -8.18 -17.01
C LEU A 329 5.69 -7.63 -17.96
N LYS A 330 6.02 -7.38 -19.24
CA LYS A 330 5.05 -7.00 -20.28
C LYS A 330 3.96 -8.04 -20.44
N ARG A 331 4.33 -9.33 -20.48
CA ARG A 331 3.39 -10.44 -20.59
C ARG A 331 2.43 -10.52 -19.39
N LEU A 332 2.88 -10.17 -18.18
CA LEU A 332 2.06 -10.11 -16.97
C LEU A 332 1.16 -8.88 -16.95
N ALA A 333 1.67 -7.72 -17.37
CA ALA A 333 0.91 -6.47 -17.41
C ALA A 333 -0.24 -6.51 -18.41
N ARG A 334 -0.02 -7.14 -19.57
CA ARG A 334 -1.01 -7.18 -20.67
C ARG A 334 -2.40 -7.71 -20.27
N PRO A 335 -2.55 -8.83 -19.56
CA PRO A 335 -3.86 -9.32 -19.11
C PRO A 335 -4.38 -8.62 -17.84
N MET A 336 -3.55 -7.88 -17.10
CA MET A 336 -3.98 -7.17 -15.90
C MET A 336 -4.67 -5.83 -16.23
N TYR A 337 -4.05 -5.02 -17.08
CA TYR A 337 -4.53 -3.66 -17.41
C TYR A 337 -4.20 -3.22 -18.85
N SER A 338 -3.77 -4.14 -19.72
CA SER A 338 -3.41 -3.92 -21.11
C SER A 338 -2.12 -3.10 -21.30
N ASN A 339 -2.16 -1.83 -20.98
CA ASN A 339 -1.08 -0.85 -21.00
C ASN A 339 -1.37 0.25 -19.97
N PRO A 340 -0.34 0.94 -19.49
CA PRO A 340 -0.51 1.95 -18.43
C PRO A 340 -1.09 3.27 -18.96
N PRO A 341 -1.62 4.16 -18.08
CA PRO A 341 -2.15 5.46 -18.46
C PRO A 341 -1.04 6.45 -18.85
N VAL A 342 -1.35 7.34 -19.82
CA VAL A 342 -0.34 8.24 -20.41
C VAL A 342 -0.17 9.56 -19.65
N HIS A 343 -1.23 10.08 -19.01
CA HIS A 343 -1.24 11.46 -18.51
C HIS A 343 -0.17 11.70 -17.44
N GLY A 344 -0.20 10.95 -16.36
CA GLY A 344 0.81 11.06 -15.28
C GLY A 344 2.23 10.76 -15.75
N ALA A 345 2.39 9.83 -16.70
CA ALA A 345 3.71 9.53 -17.26
C ALA A 345 4.34 10.71 -18.00
N LYS A 346 3.53 11.45 -18.76
CA LYS A 346 3.98 12.65 -19.45
C LYS A 346 4.32 13.79 -18.49
N ILE A 347 3.52 13.96 -17.42
CA ILE A 347 3.85 14.94 -16.36
C ILE A 347 5.23 14.62 -15.77
N VAL A 348 5.46 13.38 -15.33
CA VAL A 348 6.76 12.98 -14.77
C VAL A 348 7.89 13.16 -15.77
N ALA A 349 7.70 12.71 -17.02
CA ALA A 349 8.72 12.83 -18.06
C ALA A 349 9.10 14.29 -18.36
N ASN A 350 8.12 15.21 -18.38
CA ASN A 350 8.37 16.63 -18.55
C ASN A 350 9.10 17.24 -17.34
N VAL A 351 8.64 16.93 -16.11
CA VAL A 351 9.24 17.48 -14.89
C VAL A 351 10.67 17.00 -14.68
N VAL A 352 10.92 15.69 -14.82
CA VAL A 352 12.25 15.11 -14.59
C VAL A 352 13.19 15.34 -15.78
N GLY A 353 12.64 15.39 -16.99
CA GLY A 353 13.42 15.57 -18.22
C GLY A 353 13.81 17.02 -18.54
N ASP A 354 13.16 18.01 -17.95
CA ASP A 354 13.48 19.43 -18.12
C ASP A 354 14.27 19.93 -16.91
N PRO A 355 15.52 20.44 -17.10
CA PRO A 355 16.37 20.87 -15.97
C PRO A 355 15.74 21.97 -15.11
N THR A 356 14.95 22.89 -15.70
CA THR A 356 14.30 23.99 -14.99
C THR A 356 13.16 23.47 -14.13
N MET A 357 12.25 22.66 -14.71
CA MET A 357 11.15 22.04 -13.97
C MET A 357 11.69 21.08 -12.90
N PHE A 358 12.76 20.35 -13.17
CA PHE A 358 13.39 19.46 -12.20
C PHE A 358 13.95 20.22 -10.99
N SER A 359 14.58 21.39 -11.21
CA SER A 359 15.05 22.24 -10.12
C SER A 359 13.90 22.79 -9.29
N GLU A 360 12.85 23.30 -9.94
CA GLU A 360 11.64 23.80 -9.27
C GLU A 360 10.96 22.67 -8.45
N TRP A 361 10.87 21.48 -9.00
CA TRP A 361 10.32 20.34 -8.28
C TRP A 361 11.11 20.01 -7.01
N LYS A 362 12.44 20.02 -7.07
CA LYS A 362 13.28 19.80 -5.89
C LYS A 362 13.04 20.86 -4.82
N GLU A 363 12.85 22.11 -5.19
CA GLU A 363 12.55 23.20 -4.27
C GLU A 363 11.16 23.03 -3.61
N GLU A 364 10.11 22.77 -4.40
CA GLU A 364 8.76 22.52 -3.88
C GLU A 364 8.75 21.32 -2.91
N MET A 365 9.44 20.24 -3.27
CA MET A 365 9.54 19.03 -2.47
C MET A 365 10.30 19.29 -1.15
N ALA A 366 11.40 20.03 -1.20
CA ALA A 366 12.16 20.42 0.00
C ALA A 366 11.31 21.30 0.94
N GLN A 367 10.48 22.20 0.39
CA GLN A 367 9.52 22.99 1.18
C GLN A 367 8.46 22.10 1.86
N MET A 368 7.91 21.13 1.13
CA MET A 368 6.93 20.20 1.68
C MET A 368 7.53 19.33 2.81
N ALA A 369 8.71 18.78 2.60
CA ALA A 369 9.43 18.01 3.62
C ALA A 369 9.80 18.88 4.83
N GLY A 370 10.25 20.11 4.59
CA GLY A 370 10.56 21.11 5.64
C GLY A 370 9.35 21.44 6.49
N ARG A 371 8.17 21.64 5.87
CA ARG A 371 6.92 21.87 6.61
C ARG A 371 6.59 20.71 7.54
N ILE A 372 6.71 19.47 7.07
CA ILE A 372 6.45 18.29 7.90
C ILE A 372 7.44 18.21 9.06
N LYS A 373 8.73 18.52 8.85
CA LYS A 373 9.74 18.59 9.91
C LYS A 373 9.36 19.63 10.97
N ASN A 374 8.89 20.80 10.55
CA ASN A 374 8.46 21.86 11.47
C ASN A 374 7.22 21.44 12.29
N VAL A 375 6.25 20.80 11.66
CA VAL A 375 5.06 20.25 12.35
C VAL A 375 5.48 19.18 13.37
N ARG A 376 6.43 18.33 13.00
CA ARG A 376 6.98 17.28 13.87
C ARG A 376 7.66 17.87 15.10
N GLN A 377 8.49 18.91 14.91
CA GLN A 377 9.14 19.63 16.00
C GLN A 377 8.11 20.28 16.93
N LYS A 378 7.13 21.02 16.39
CA LYS A 378 6.09 21.67 17.17
C LYS A 378 5.25 20.66 17.96
N LEU A 379 4.95 19.50 17.39
CA LEU A 379 4.23 18.43 18.11
C LEU A 379 5.07 17.90 19.28
N TYR A 380 6.34 17.63 19.05
CA TYR A 380 7.27 17.21 20.11
C TYR A 380 7.34 18.25 21.25
N ASP A 381 7.53 19.54 20.92
CA ASP A 381 7.58 20.63 21.89
C ASP A 381 6.29 20.70 22.71
N SER A 382 5.14 20.56 22.04
CA SER A 382 3.81 20.59 22.69
C SER A 382 3.62 19.39 23.63
N LEU A 383 3.99 18.18 23.22
CA LEU A 383 3.91 16.98 24.05
C LEU A 383 4.82 17.07 25.27
N SER A 384 6.07 17.50 25.07
CA SER A 384 7.05 17.65 26.15
C SER A 384 6.63 18.71 27.19
N ALA A 385 5.94 19.77 26.75
CA ALA A 385 5.41 20.80 27.64
C ALA A 385 4.18 20.35 28.45
N LYS A 386 3.32 19.51 27.84
CA LYS A 386 2.03 19.10 28.43
C LYS A 386 2.12 17.82 29.25
N ASP A 387 2.99 16.89 28.88
CA ASP A 387 3.14 15.62 29.59
C ASP A 387 4.16 15.71 30.72
N GLN A 388 3.67 15.75 31.96
CA GLN A 388 4.48 15.81 33.16
C GLN A 388 4.87 14.42 33.74
N SER A 389 4.54 13.32 32.99
CA SER A 389 4.80 11.95 33.46
C SER A 389 6.26 11.52 33.37
N GLY A 390 7.09 12.29 32.66
CA GLY A 390 8.47 11.93 32.35
C GLY A 390 8.63 10.96 31.17
N LYS A 391 7.55 10.72 30.39
CA LYS A 391 7.64 9.95 29.15
C LYS A 391 8.52 10.70 28.14
N ASP A 392 9.45 9.98 27.55
CA ASP A 392 10.26 10.49 26.44
C ASP A 392 9.46 10.46 25.12
N TRP A 393 9.23 11.64 24.55
CA TRP A 393 8.58 11.84 23.25
C TRP A 393 9.58 12.09 22.12
N SER A 394 10.90 12.03 22.40
CA SER A 394 11.94 12.34 21.40
C SER A 394 11.95 11.40 20.20
N PHE A 395 11.36 10.21 20.32
CA PHE A 395 11.19 9.29 19.20
C PHE A 395 10.43 9.93 18.03
N ILE A 396 9.54 10.90 18.28
CA ILE A 396 8.84 11.64 17.24
C ILE A 396 9.83 12.38 16.32
N LEU A 397 10.91 12.90 16.87
CA LEU A 397 11.94 13.62 16.11
C LEU A 397 12.85 12.70 15.31
N SER A 398 13.04 11.45 15.75
CA SER A 398 13.86 10.46 15.05
C SER A 398 13.12 9.77 13.88
N GLN A 399 11.78 9.85 13.87
CA GLN A 399 10.97 9.35 12.76
C GLN A 399 11.00 10.32 11.58
N ILE A 400 10.96 9.80 10.35
CA ILE A 400 11.03 10.61 9.13
C ILE A 400 9.82 10.36 8.21
N GLY A 401 9.61 11.28 7.25
CA GLY A 401 8.54 11.19 6.27
C GLY A 401 7.18 11.63 6.79
N MET A 402 6.13 11.17 6.11
CA MET A 402 4.76 11.64 6.33
C MET A 402 4.14 11.21 7.65
N PHE A 403 4.61 10.10 8.23
CA PHE A 403 3.96 9.46 9.36
C PHE A 403 4.72 9.62 10.66
N SER A 404 3.97 9.57 11.75
CA SER A 404 4.50 9.30 13.08
C SER A 404 3.74 8.11 13.67
N TYR A 405 4.49 7.18 14.27
CA TYR A 405 3.96 6.04 15.00
C TYR A 405 3.99 6.39 16.46
N THR A 406 2.81 6.67 17.04
CA THR A 406 2.71 7.30 18.36
C THR A 406 2.94 6.35 19.54
N GLY A 407 2.86 5.04 19.28
CA GLY A 407 2.85 4.02 20.31
C GLY A 407 1.50 3.86 21.03
N LEU A 408 0.46 4.56 20.60
CA LEU A 408 -0.90 4.39 21.11
C LEU A 408 -1.45 3.02 20.69
N ASN A 409 -2.08 2.31 21.63
CA ASN A 409 -2.79 1.08 21.36
C ASN A 409 -4.16 1.35 20.70
N ARG A 410 -4.91 0.27 20.40
CA ARG A 410 -6.20 0.37 19.74
C ARG A 410 -7.23 1.16 20.55
N ASN A 411 -7.35 0.90 21.86
CA ASN A 411 -8.33 1.60 22.72
C ASN A 411 -8.00 3.09 22.81
N GLN A 412 -6.71 3.42 22.91
CA GLN A 412 -6.21 4.80 22.91
C GLN A 412 -6.49 5.49 21.57
N SER A 413 -6.30 4.79 20.45
CA SER A 413 -6.63 5.30 19.11
C SER A 413 -8.15 5.46 18.90
N ASP A 414 -8.97 4.63 19.53
CA ASP A 414 -10.43 4.79 19.55
C ASP A 414 -10.80 6.04 20.35
N ASN A 415 -10.20 6.32 21.52
CA ASN A 415 -10.41 7.54 22.28
C ASN A 415 -10.05 8.82 21.50
N MET A 416 -8.97 8.80 20.73
CA MET A 416 -8.60 9.89 19.82
C MET A 416 -9.76 10.23 18.86
N THR A 417 -10.45 9.22 18.34
CA THR A 417 -11.57 9.40 17.43
C THR A 417 -12.86 9.82 18.18
N ASP A 418 -13.23 9.08 19.22
CA ASP A 418 -14.55 9.20 19.86
C ASP A 418 -14.67 10.45 20.74
N LYS A 419 -13.59 10.83 21.44
CA LYS A 419 -13.56 12.00 22.33
C LYS A 419 -13.01 13.25 21.66
N TRP A 420 -11.94 13.07 20.84
CA TRP A 420 -11.17 14.19 20.32
C TRP A 420 -11.43 14.47 18.84
N HIS A 421 -12.27 13.68 18.16
CA HIS A 421 -12.57 13.82 16.73
C HIS A 421 -11.30 13.77 15.85
N ILE A 422 -10.26 13.04 16.31
CA ILE A 422 -9.02 12.87 15.59
C ILE A 422 -9.00 11.49 14.95
N TYR A 423 -9.12 11.47 13.64
CA TYR A 423 -9.24 10.27 12.82
C TYR A 423 -7.86 9.77 12.42
N MET A 424 -7.46 8.61 12.96
CA MET A 424 -6.15 7.98 12.75
C MET A 424 -6.30 6.47 12.56
N THR A 425 -5.23 5.76 12.21
CA THR A 425 -5.28 4.30 12.13
C THR A 425 -5.25 3.67 13.51
N LYS A 426 -5.88 2.50 13.67
CA LYS A 426 -6.07 1.83 14.97
C LYS A 426 -4.79 1.23 15.57
N ASP A 427 -3.69 1.24 14.81
CA ASP A 427 -2.36 0.82 15.23
C ASP A 427 -1.48 1.97 15.77
N GLY A 428 -2.05 3.16 15.92
CA GLY A 428 -1.35 4.33 16.47
C GLY A 428 -0.59 5.18 15.44
N ARG A 429 -0.75 4.94 14.14
CA ARG A 429 -0.13 5.78 13.09
C ARG A 429 -0.94 7.06 12.88
N ILE A 430 -0.25 8.19 12.82
CA ILE A 430 -0.78 9.48 12.39
C ILE A 430 -0.02 10.03 11.18
N SER A 431 -0.72 10.79 10.32
CA SER A 431 -0.11 11.50 9.19
C SER A 431 0.21 12.94 9.58
N LEU A 432 1.48 13.25 9.77
CA LEU A 432 1.94 14.62 10.04
C LEU A 432 1.81 15.52 8.81
N ALA A 433 1.75 14.94 7.62
CA ALA A 433 1.46 15.68 6.39
C ALA A 433 0.03 16.25 6.34
N GLY A 434 -0.89 15.68 7.13
CA GLY A 434 -2.26 16.15 7.32
C GLY A 434 -2.47 17.05 8.55
N LEU A 435 -1.38 17.43 9.25
CA LEU A 435 -1.41 18.29 10.44
C LEU A 435 -0.81 19.66 10.09
N ASN A 436 -1.25 20.71 10.76
CA ASN A 436 -0.65 22.04 10.69
C ASN A 436 -0.14 22.51 12.08
N LEU A 437 0.63 23.60 12.11
CA LEU A 437 1.22 24.12 13.34
C LEU A 437 0.15 24.52 14.37
N ALA A 438 -0.96 25.11 13.92
CA ALA A 438 -2.05 25.59 14.80
C ALA A 438 -2.76 24.45 15.55
N LYS A 439 -2.77 23.23 14.99
CA LYS A 439 -3.45 22.06 15.57
C LYS A 439 -2.51 21.15 16.39
N CYS A 440 -1.20 21.44 16.47
CA CYS A 440 -0.25 20.61 17.21
C CYS A 440 -0.57 20.56 18.71
N GLU A 441 -0.96 21.67 19.32
CA GLU A 441 -1.30 21.71 20.75
C GLU A 441 -2.56 20.89 21.07
N TYR A 442 -3.60 20.98 20.21
CA TYR A 442 -4.80 20.18 20.34
C TYR A 442 -4.51 18.68 20.20
N LEU A 443 -3.68 18.31 19.21
CA LEU A 443 -3.25 16.93 19.05
C LEU A 443 -2.43 16.43 20.25
N ALA A 444 -1.56 17.27 20.81
CA ALA A 444 -0.78 16.91 21.99
C ALA A 444 -1.68 16.66 23.21
N ASP A 445 -2.70 17.49 23.46
CA ASP A 445 -3.68 17.26 24.53
C ASP A 445 -4.39 15.91 24.35
N ALA A 446 -4.82 15.61 23.14
CA ALA A 446 -5.49 14.35 22.82
C ALA A 446 -4.58 13.12 23.02
N ILE A 447 -3.33 13.20 22.58
CA ILE A 447 -2.35 12.10 22.76
C ILE A 447 -2.07 11.86 24.25
N VAL A 448 -1.81 12.92 25.03
CA VAL A 448 -1.53 12.83 26.48
C VAL A 448 -2.74 12.25 27.23
N ASP A 449 -3.95 12.74 26.92
CA ASP A 449 -5.19 12.21 27.49
C ASP A 449 -5.36 10.73 27.17
N SER A 450 -5.22 10.35 25.90
CA SER A 450 -5.42 8.96 25.47
C SER A 450 -4.36 8.03 26.08
N PHE A 451 -3.12 8.49 26.19
CA PHE A 451 -2.02 7.71 26.73
C PHE A 451 -2.18 7.42 28.22
N HIS A 452 -2.61 8.41 29.02
CA HIS A 452 -2.69 8.29 30.48
C HIS A 452 -4.05 7.83 31.01
N ASN A 453 -5.14 8.14 30.32
CA ASN A 453 -6.49 7.92 30.84
C ASN A 453 -7.22 6.74 30.18
N VAL A 454 -6.60 6.06 29.19
CA VAL A 454 -7.19 4.92 28.48
C VAL A 454 -6.21 3.74 28.50
N ASN A 455 -6.70 2.57 28.98
CA ASN A 455 -5.95 1.33 29.06
C ASN A 455 -6.08 0.46 27.79
#